data_d9762bff1cc7a6293b4f341e3cfd2b7b
#
_entry.id   d9762bff1cc7a6293b4f341e3cfd2b7b
#
_cell.length_a   1.000
_cell.length_b   1.000
_cell.length_c   1.000
_cell.angle_alpha   90.00
_cell.angle_beta   90.00
_cell.angle_gamma   90.00
#
_symmetry.space_group_name_H-M   'P 1'
#
loop_
_entity.id
_entity.type
_entity.pdbx_description
1 polymer ?
#
loop_
_entity_poly.entity_id
_entity_poly.type
_entity_poly.pdbx_seq_one_letter_code
_entity_poly.pdbx_strand_id
1 'polypeptide(L)'
;MTARRHNRLTATAFPGDDRAGSMAPGDRRAPCAPADRARLLERLVAAVRPEFRDEPLAPAPSDPVPGWKICGAAECGRAVFSGTMCAAHNRRWRRLGRPEIATFLASPGPAPRGQGGAAVIDCQNLPPQLKLELQYAVQCRRDEQTVTAPFRVVNMAIGWARRAGASSLLDLSEPQWRELARSARRVPAADSGMRAGSEAFLIHARDAVESLRDGVGWEAGYPRDVWRLSRLPGLTLNSGRMATRGCLRFDQVSQPWLKDLGKRWVRLRLCSGLSAATAVAGVRALTHFSEFLAVAAPGADLGGIDRPLLERYLAWLAGRPGGPAARGRWISGLSQFFQAIRRYGWDDTLPATAGVFAGDCPPRPPRLTRHLAEYVMARVEEPASLSRWPGPATRLVSLILIRCGLRACDACTLKFDCLIHDGQGAPCLRYLNTKMRREAAVPIDEELAAGISEQQRRAAGRAGTRACSPGARPARAGNGRCPLTAAGACRSAGQPPATSGMSTGSRSI
;
A
#
# COMPACT_ATOMS: atom_id res chain seq x y z
N MET A 1 3.23 44.64 43.02
CA MET A 1 4.35 44.64 42.05
C MET A 1 5.01 43.27 42.13
N THR A 2 4.64 42.36 41.27
CA THR A 2 5.27 41.02 41.17
C THR A 2 5.31 40.63 39.69
N ALA A 3 6.51 40.57 39.16
CA ALA A 3 6.83 40.35 37.76
C ALA A 3 6.53 38.89 37.33
N ARG A 4 5.71 38.74 36.31
CA ARG A 4 5.52 37.46 35.63
C ARG A 4 6.75 37.16 34.74
N ARG A 5 7.51 36.15 35.13
CA ARG A 5 8.57 35.57 34.27
C ARG A 5 7.92 34.75 33.18
N HIS A 6 8.05 35.17 31.92
CA HIS A 6 7.77 34.38 30.75
C HIS A 6 8.90 33.35 30.55
N ASN A 7 8.58 32.09 30.72
CA ASN A 7 9.48 31.00 30.40
C ASN A 7 9.39 30.73 28.88
N ARG A 8 10.35 31.27 28.13
CA ARG A 8 10.56 30.90 26.71
C ARG A 8 11.21 29.51 26.70
N LEU A 9 10.45 28.51 26.30
CA LEU A 9 11.00 27.22 25.89
C LEU A 9 11.79 27.46 24.58
N THR A 10 13.09 27.44 24.69
CA THR A 10 14.02 27.40 23.57
C THR A 10 13.87 26.04 22.90
N ALA A 11 13.37 26.03 21.66
CA ALA A 11 13.42 24.87 20.80
C ALA A 11 14.89 24.53 20.53
N THR A 12 15.35 23.42 21.06
CA THR A 12 16.63 22.81 20.68
C THR A 12 16.48 22.31 19.24
N ALA A 13 17.15 23.00 18.33
CA ALA A 13 17.33 22.57 16.96
C ALA A 13 18.07 21.22 16.96
N PHE A 14 17.48 20.22 16.34
CA PHE A 14 18.18 18.99 16.00
C PHE A 14 19.28 19.35 14.98
N PRO A 15 20.52 18.85 15.15
CA PRO A 15 21.56 19.09 14.18
C PRO A 15 21.14 18.49 12.84
N GLY A 16 21.22 19.30 11.79
CA GLY A 16 20.91 18.93 10.42
C GLY A 16 21.76 17.76 9.99
N ASP A 17 21.10 16.78 9.38
CA ASP A 17 21.73 15.67 8.69
C ASP A 17 22.25 16.15 7.33
N ASP A 18 23.35 16.94 7.36
CA ASP A 18 24.16 17.30 6.20
C ASP A 18 25.04 16.10 5.81
N ARG A 19 24.39 15.00 5.45
CA ARG A 19 24.99 13.98 4.62
C ARG A 19 24.38 14.05 3.23
N ALA A 20 24.91 14.99 2.43
CA ALA A 20 25.03 14.80 1.00
C ALA A 20 25.83 13.52 0.79
N GLY A 21 25.16 12.37 0.88
CA GLY A 21 25.70 11.08 0.58
C GLY A 21 26.12 11.07 -0.88
N SER A 22 27.41 11.15 -1.12
CA SER A 22 28.06 10.80 -2.39
C SER A 22 27.37 9.53 -2.90
N MET A 23 26.63 9.64 -3.98
CA MET A 23 26.03 8.52 -4.69
C MET A 23 27.16 7.60 -5.13
N ALA A 24 27.20 6.40 -4.55
CA ALA A 24 28.09 5.35 -5.04
C ALA A 24 27.82 5.09 -6.53
N PRO A 25 28.86 4.92 -7.37
CA PRO A 25 28.73 4.80 -8.83
C PRO A 25 28.11 3.48 -9.32
N GLY A 26 27.41 2.72 -8.46
CA GLY A 26 26.94 1.37 -8.74
C GLY A 26 25.54 1.21 -9.32
N ASP A 27 24.70 2.25 -9.43
CA ASP A 27 23.28 2.10 -9.82
C ASP A 27 22.95 2.70 -11.20
N ARG A 28 23.94 2.89 -12.05
CA ARG A 28 23.70 3.11 -13.48
C ARG A 28 23.50 1.74 -14.13
N ARG A 29 22.27 1.22 -14.13
CA ARG A 29 21.94 0.21 -15.14
C ARG A 29 22.35 0.81 -16.50
N ALA A 30 23.16 0.03 -17.24
CA ALA A 30 23.48 0.39 -18.62
C ALA A 30 22.19 0.72 -19.36
N PRO A 31 22.16 1.75 -20.21
CA PRO A 31 20.98 2.07 -21.02
C PRO A 31 20.54 0.79 -21.72
N CYS A 32 19.23 0.53 -21.73
CA CYS A 32 18.62 -0.66 -22.32
C CYS A 32 19.19 -0.86 -23.73
N ALA A 33 19.73 -2.04 -24.00
CA ALA A 33 20.33 -2.31 -25.31
C ALA A 33 19.30 -2.06 -26.43
N PRO A 34 19.71 -1.57 -27.60
CA PRO A 34 18.78 -1.27 -28.69
C PRO A 34 17.84 -2.43 -29.06
N ALA A 35 18.34 -3.66 -29.04
CA ALA A 35 17.56 -4.87 -29.27
C ALA A 35 16.46 -5.11 -28.23
N ASP A 36 16.74 -4.80 -26.94
CA ASP A 36 15.75 -4.93 -25.86
C ASP A 36 14.68 -3.85 -25.95
N ARG A 37 15.05 -2.66 -26.44
CA ARG A 37 14.08 -1.59 -26.73
C ARG A 37 13.13 -1.97 -27.86
N ALA A 38 13.63 -2.54 -28.94
CA ALA A 38 12.82 -3.00 -30.06
C ALA A 38 11.82 -4.07 -29.61
N ARG A 39 12.28 -5.09 -28.88
CA ARG A 39 11.40 -6.14 -28.32
C ARG A 39 10.36 -5.58 -27.36
N LEU A 40 10.70 -4.60 -26.53
CA LEU A 40 9.74 -3.95 -25.66
C LEU A 40 8.69 -3.17 -26.46
N LEU A 41 9.10 -2.47 -27.49
CA LEU A 41 8.18 -1.75 -28.37
C LEU A 41 7.18 -2.68 -29.06
N GLU A 42 7.63 -3.82 -29.59
CA GLU A 42 6.76 -4.85 -30.16
C GLU A 42 5.75 -5.37 -29.14
N ARG A 43 6.20 -5.66 -27.90
CA ARG A 43 5.32 -6.09 -26.82
C ARG A 43 4.30 -5.01 -26.43
N LEU A 44 4.69 -3.74 -26.40
CA LEU A 44 3.79 -2.63 -26.14
C LEU A 44 2.74 -2.49 -27.24
N VAL A 45 3.15 -2.58 -28.51
CA VAL A 45 2.24 -2.54 -29.66
C VAL A 45 1.22 -3.69 -29.57
N ALA A 46 1.62 -4.89 -29.16
CA ALA A 46 0.72 -6.01 -28.97
C ALA A 46 -0.19 -5.86 -27.74
N ALA A 47 0.31 -5.26 -26.65
CA ALA A 47 -0.38 -5.22 -25.35
C ALA A 47 -1.35 -4.04 -25.22
N VAL A 48 -1.09 -2.90 -25.86
CA VAL A 48 -1.96 -1.72 -25.77
C VAL A 48 -3.19 -1.93 -26.65
N ARG A 49 -4.35 -1.94 -26.03
CA ARG A 49 -5.64 -2.10 -26.73
C ARG A 49 -5.97 -0.85 -27.55
N PRO A 50 -6.73 -1.00 -28.66
CA PRO A 50 -7.05 0.11 -29.57
C PRO A 50 -7.67 1.33 -28.87
N GLU A 51 -8.59 1.12 -27.93
CA GLU A 51 -9.28 2.18 -27.19
C GLU A 51 -8.36 3.04 -26.30
N PHE A 52 -7.10 2.61 -26.06
CA PHE A 52 -6.10 3.40 -25.33
C PHE A 52 -5.09 4.09 -26.26
N ARG A 53 -5.21 3.88 -27.57
CA ARG A 53 -4.33 4.51 -28.58
C ARG A 53 -4.88 5.83 -29.11
N ASP A 54 -6.13 6.16 -28.79
CA ASP A 54 -6.79 7.40 -29.20
C ASP A 54 -5.99 8.63 -28.75
N GLU A 55 -5.93 9.64 -29.61
CA GLU A 55 -5.19 10.88 -29.36
C GLU A 55 -6.01 12.11 -29.66
N PRO A 56 -6.37 12.84 -28.63
CA PRO A 56 -6.16 12.59 -27.19
C PRO A 56 -7.10 11.52 -26.64
N LEU A 57 -6.65 10.76 -25.65
CA LEU A 57 -7.49 9.80 -24.95
C LEU A 57 -8.50 10.56 -24.07
N ALA A 58 -9.79 10.40 -24.34
CA ALA A 58 -10.88 11.06 -23.63
C ALA A 58 -11.63 10.06 -22.71
N PRO A 59 -11.27 9.94 -21.43
CA PRO A 59 -11.97 9.05 -20.52
C PRO A 59 -13.40 9.53 -20.27
N ALA A 60 -14.35 8.60 -20.19
CA ALA A 60 -15.71 8.94 -19.80
C ALA A 60 -15.77 9.47 -18.35
N PRO A 61 -16.67 10.41 -18.04
CA PRO A 61 -16.83 10.90 -16.68
C PRO A 61 -17.09 9.79 -15.65
N SER A 62 -17.81 8.76 -16.05
CA SER A 62 -18.17 7.61 -15.24
C SER A 62 -17.09 6.54 -15.14
N ASP A 63 -15.95 6.69 -15.82
CA ASP A 63 -14.87 5.72 -15.76
C ASP A 63 -14.36 5.58 -14.30
N PRO A 64 -14.26 4.37 -13.77
CA PRO A 64 -13.92 4.16 -12.35
C PRO A 64 -12.49 4.59 -11.98
N VAL A 65 -11.60 4.76 -12.96
CA VAL A 65 -10.16 5.04 -12.73
C VAL A 65 -9.75 6.40 -13.29
N PRO A 66 -9.76 6.65 -14.61
CA PRO A 66 -9.43 7.96 -15.17
C PRO A 66 -10.61 8.92 -15.19
N GLY A 67 -11.81 8.48 -14.78
CA GLY A 67 -13.01 9.30 -14.76
C GLY A 67 -12.92 10.55 -13.89
N TRP A 68 -13.90 11.41 -14.01
CA TRP A 68 -13.89 12.72 -13.38
C TRP A 68 -15.31 13.19 -13.01
N LYS A 69 -15.38 14.08 -12.02
CA LYS A 69 -16.66 14.66 -11.60
C LYS A 69 -17.04 15.80 -12.55
N ILE A 70 -18.30 15.82 -12.96
CA ILE A 70 -18.87 16.93 -13.74
C ILE A 70 -19.15 18.11 -12.80
N CYS A 71 -18.91 19.32 -13.30
CA CYS A 71 -19.20 20.56 -12.57
C CYS A 71 -20.69 20.61 -12.19
N GLY A 72 -20.99 20.94 -10.92
CA GLY A 72 -22.35 21.03 -10.40
C GLY A 72 -23.15 22.24 -10.88
N ALA A 73 -22.54 23.17 -11.62
CA ALA A 73 -23.27 24.29 -12.23
C ALA A 73 -24.17 23.79 -13.35
N ALA A 74 -25.42 24.29 -13.40
CA ALA A 74 -26.41 23.91 -14.39
C ALA A 74 -25.81 24.00 -15.82
N GLU A 75 -26.08 22.99 -16.64
CA GLU A 75 -25.64 22.87 -18.04
C GLU A 75 -24.12 22.89 -18.29
N CYS A 76 -23.31 22.76 -17.24
CA CYS A 76 -21.85 22.82 -17.34
C CYS A 76 -21.21 21.42 -17.45
N GLY A 77 -21.08 20.82 -18.59
CA GLY A 77 -20.43 19.53 -18.80
C GLY A 77 -18.89 19.48 -18.54
N ARG A 78 -18.30 20.44 -17.80
CA ARG A 78 -16.84 20.54 -17.58
C ARG A 78 -16.38 19.79 -16.35
N ALA A 79 -15.14 19.32 -16.37
CA ALA A 79 -14.54 18.65 -15.22
C ALA A 79 -14.40 19.59 -14.00
N VAL A 80 -14.73 19.07 -12.82
CA VAL A 80 -14.53 19.77 -11.54
C VAL A 80 -13.05 20.09 -11.35
N PHE A 81 -12.76 21.34 -10.98
CA PHE A 81 -11.43 21.80 -10.59
C PHE A 81 -11.22 21.80 -9.09
N SER A 82 -12.20 22.31 -8.33
CA SER A 82 -12.14 22.39 -6.87
C SER A 82 -13.55 22.30 -6.29
N GLY A 83 -13.71 21.53 -5.24
CA GLY A 83 -15.03 21.30 -4.64
C GLY A 83 -16.00 20.66 -5.63
N THR A 84 -17.04 21.41 -6.02
CA THR A 84 -18.07 21.01 -6.97
C THR A 84 -18.00 21.77 -8.30
N MET A 85 -17.02 22.66 -8.49
CA MET A 85 -16.97 23.61 -9.61
C MET A 85 -15.78 23.38 -10.55
N CYS A 86 -15.98 23.61 -11.84
CA CYS A 86 -14.88 23.72 -12.81
C CYS A 86 -14.06 24.99 -12.57
N ALA A 87 -12.86 25.09 -13.18
CA ALA A 87 -11.96 26.23 -12.98
C ALA A 87 -12.60 27.59 -13.31
N ALA A 88 -13.47 27.63 -14.34
CA ALA A 88 -14.13 28.87 -14.76
C ALA A 88 -15.19 29.31 -13.73
N HIS A 89 -16.06 28.40 -13.31
CA HIS A 89 -17.06 28.69 -12.30
C HIS A 89 -16.44 28.99 -10.94
N ASN A 90 -15.37 28.32 -10.54
CA ASN A 90 -14.63 28.63 -9.32
C ASN A 90 -14.01 30.03 -9.35
N ARG A 91 -13.41 30.47 -10.49
CA ARG A 91 -12.90 31.84 -10.64
C ARG A 91 -14.03 32.88 -10.56
N ARG A 92 -15.17 32.64 -11.18
CA ARG A 92 -16.34 33.52 -11.12
C ARG A 92 -16.92 33.61 -9.72
N TRP A 93 -17.12 32.46 -9.06
CA TRP A 93 -17.58 32.39 -7.67
C TRP A 93 -16.70 33.20 -6.73
N ARG A 94 -15.38 33.09 -6.88
CA ARG A 94 -14.42 33.89 -6.08
C ARG A 94 -14.51 35.38 -6.36
N ARG A 95 -14.71 35.80 -7.64
CA ARG A 95 -14.88 37.21 -8.01
C ARG A 95 -16.16 37.82 -7.47
N LEU A 96 -17.21 37.04 -7.30
CA LEU A 96 -18.48 37.46 -6.71
C LEU A 96 -18.47 37.45 -5.18
N GLY A 97 -17.31 37.37 -4.53
CA GLY A 97 -17.20 37.40 -3.08
C GLY A 97 -17.59 36.09 -2.39
N ARG A 98 -17.59 34.94 -3.14
CA ARG A 98 -17.94 33.61 -2.61
C ARG A 98 -19.34 33.51 -2.03
N PRO A 99 -20.39 33.78 -2.81
CA PRO A 99 -21.78 33.61 -2.36
C PRO A 99 -22.03 32.17 -1.93
N GLU A 100 -23.20 31.93 -1.35
CA GLU A 100 -23.63 30.57 -0.98
C GLU A 100 -23.56 29.63 -2.21
N ILE A 101 -22.93 28.46 -2.04
CA ILE A 101 -22.56 27.57 -3.15
C ILE A 101 -23.77 27.03 -3.90
N ALA A 102 -24.84 26.63 -3.19
CA ALA A 102 -26.02 26.05 -3.81
C ALA A 102 -26.74 27.07 -4.68
N THR A 103 -26.88 28.29 -4.20
CA THR A 103 -27.48 29.42 -4.92
C THR A 103 -26.66 29.76 -6.17
N PHE A 104 -25.33 29.80 -6.05
CA PHE A 104 -24.47 30.06 -7.19
C PHE A 104 -24.54 28.96 -8.26
N LEU A 105 -24.60 27.69 -7.86
CA LEU A 105 -24.65 26.54 -8.79
C LEU A 105 -25.99 26.46 -9.52
N ALA A 106 -27.09 26.88 -8.89
CA ALA A 106 -28.41 26.95 -9.52
C ALA A 106 -28.48 28.03 -10.58
N SER A 107 -27.79 29.17 -10.41
CA SER A 107 -27.75 30.28 -11.36
C SER A 107 -26.32 30.79 -11.60
N PRO A 108 -25.49 30.00 -12.24
CA PRO A 108 -24.07 30.32 -12.38
C PRO A 108 -23.77 31.45 -13.40
N GLY A 109 -24.80 31.94 -14.09
CA GLY A 109 -24.70 32.87 -15.23
C GLY A 109 -24.14 32.22 -16.51
N PRO A 110 -23.97 32.97 -17.59
CA PRO A 110 -23.65 32.43 -18.89
C PRO A 110 -22.35 31.59 -18.85
N ALA A 111 -22.38 30.45 -19.53
CA ALA A 111 -21.23 29.55 -19.61
C ALA A 111 -20.01 30.33 -20.14
N PRO A 112 -18.84 30.18 -19.51
CA PRO A 112 -17.64 30.86 -19.96
C PRO A 112 -17.33 30.49 -21.42
N ARG A 113 -17.16 31.46 -22.30
CA ARG A 113 -16.71 31.26 -23.69
C ARG A 113 -15.29 30.69 -23.66
N GLY A 114 -14.98 29.71 -24.51
CA GLY A 114 -13.69 29.06 -24.65
C GLY A 114 -13.77 27.55 -24.34
N GLN A 115 -12.93 26.79 -24.98
CA GLN A 115 -12.77 25.36 -24.76
C GLN A 115 -12.36 25.15 -23.28
N GLY A 116 -13.35 24.94 -22.42
CA GLY A 116 -13.07 24.39 -21.11
C GLY A 116 -12.36 23.08 -21.35
N GLY A 117 -11.08 22.98 -20.97
CA GLY A 117 -10.25 21.86 -21.31
C GLY A 117 -11.02 20.56 -21.18
N ALA A 118 -11.17 19.85 -22.30
CA ALA A 118 -11.71 18.50 -22.27
C ALA A 118 -10.94 17.69 -21.23
N ALA A 119 -11.61 16.81 -20.52
CA ALA A 119 -10.95 15.90 -19.59
C ALA A 119 -10.23 14.83 -20.41
N VAL A 120 -9.13 15.22 -21.05
CA VAL A 120 -8.34 14.36 -21.94
C VAL A 120 -6.97 14.08 -21.34
N ILE A 121 -6.46 12.90 -21.65
CA ILE A 121 -5.07 12.53 -21.41
C ILE A 121 -4.32 12.80 -22.71
N ASP A 122 -3.38 13.73 -22.66
CA ASP A 122 -2.66 14.23 -23.82
C ASP A 122 -1.26 13.62 -23.89
N CYS A 123 -1.11 12.61 -24.74
CA CYS A 123 0.15 11.97 -25.06
C CYS A 123 0.79 12.50 -26.36
N GLN A 124 0.24 13.58 -26.98
CA GLN A 124 0.79 14.14 -28.21
C GLN A 124 2.22 14.65 -27.99
N ASN A 125 3.01 14.58 -29.06
CA ASN A 125 4.42 15.04 -29.08
C ASN A 125 5.34 14.33 -28.06
N LEU A 126 4.97 13.14 -27.61
CA LEU A 126 5.89 12.25 -26.88
C LEU A 126 6.62 11.33 -27.86
N PRO A 127 7.84 10.88 -27.50
CA PRO A 127 8.52 9.80 -28.24
C PRO A 127 7.59 8.58 -28.37
N PRO A 128 7.57 7.88 -29.52
CA PRO A 128 6.60 6.82 -29.78
C PRO A 128 6.56 5.71 -28.69
N GLN A 129 7.72 5.29 -28.21
CA GLN A 129 7.80 4.29 -27.15
C GLN A 129 7.22 4.81 -25.83
N LEU A 130 7.64 6.00 -25.37
CA LEU A 130 7.14 6.60 -24.13
C LEU A 130 5.63 6.79 -24.15
N LYS A 131 5.09 7.17 -25.31
CA LYS A 131 3.65 7.30 -25.52
C LYS A 131 2.92 5.97 -25.29
N LEU A 132 3.34 4.89 -25.95
CA LEU A 132 2.77 3.56 -25.74
C LEU A 132 2.92 3.06 -24.30
N GLU A 133 4.05 3.35 -23.67
CA GLU A 133 4.28 3.00 -22.25
C GLU A 133 3.29 3.68 -21.33
N LEU A 134 2.97 4.96 -21.56
CA LEU A 134 2.01 5.71 -20.74
C LEU A 134 0.57 5.27 -21.04
N GLN A 135 0.22 4.99 -22.29
CA GLN A 135 -1.07 4.42 -22.69
C GLN A 135 -1.27 3.03 -22.05
N TYR A 136 -0.25 2.17 -22.08
CA TYR A 136 -0.25 0.88 -21.39
C TYR A 136 -0.45 1.03 -19.88
N ALA A 137 0.19 2.00 -19.27
CA ALA A 137 0.04 2.26 -17.83
C ALA A 137 -1.38 2.71 -17.46
N VAL A 138 -2.02 3.53 -18.26
CA VAL A 138 -3.42 3.93 -18.07
C VAL A 138 -4.33 2.71 -18.18
N GLN A 139 -4.12 1.87 -19.20
CA GLN A 139 -4.81 0.58 -19.36
C GLN A 139 -4.67 -0.31 -18.14
N CYS A 140 -3.43 -0.56 -17.67
CA CYS A 140 -3.18 -1.37 -16.49
C CYS A 140 -3.90 -0.82 -15.24
N ARG A 141 -3.90 0.49 -15.04
CA ARG A 141 -4.64 1.12 -13.94
C ARG A 141 -6.13 0.89 -14.03
N ARG A 142 -6.69 1.01 -15.25
CA ARG A 142 -8.11 0.77 -15.48
C ARG A 142 -8.49 -0.69 -15.21
N ASP A 143 -7.65 -1.62 -15.62
CA ASP A 143 -7.88 -3.05 -15.44
C ASP A 143 -7.76 -3.47 -13.96
N GLU A 144 -6.80 -2.92 -13.23
CA GLU A 144 -6.61 -3.16 -11.79
C GLU A 144 -7.74 -2.60 -10.92
N GLN A 145 -8.32 -1.46 -11.27
CA GLN A 145 -9.37 -0.74 -10.53
C GLN A 145 -9.07 -0.51 -9.03
N THR A 146 -7.80 -0.53 -8.66
CA THR A 146 -7.37 -0.44 -7.25
C THR A 146 -7.18 0.99 -6.77
N VAL A 147 -6.74 1.87 -7.67
CA VAL A 147 -6.44 3.27 -7.36
C VAL A 147 -6.91 4.15 -8.52
N THR A 148 -7.61 5.22 -8.19
CA THR A 148 -8.00 6.23 -9.18
C THR A 148 -6.79 6.99 -9.71
N ALA A 149 -6.76 7.23 -11.01
CA ALA A 149 -5.77 8.04 -11.68
C ALA A 149 -6.47 9.07 -12.59
N PRO A 150 -7.06 10.14 -12.02
CA PRO A 150 -7.76 11.16 -12.78
C PRO A 150 -6.86 11.77 -13.86
N PHE A 151 -7.45 12.17 -14.99
CA PHE A 151 -6.71 12.70 -16.15
C PHE A 151 -5.67 13.79 -15.77
N ARG A 152 -5.92 14.62 -14.76
CA ARG A 152 -4.97 15.63 -14.28
C ARG A 152 -3.73 15.05 -13.64
N VAL A 153 -3.89 13.98 -12.88
CA VAL A 153 -2.79 13.22 -12.27
C VAL A 153 -1.91 12.63 -13.36
N VAL A 154 -2.53 12.02 -14.37
CA VAL A 154 -1.84 11.43 -15.50
C VAL A 154 -1.12 12.50 -16.34
N ASN A 155 -1.81 13.60 -16.70
CA ASN A 155 -1.20 14.69 -17.48
C ASN A 155 -0.04 15.39 -16.74
N MET A 156 -0.12 15.50 -15.41
CA MET A 156 1.01 16.02 -14.63
C MET A 156 2.22 15.08 -14.72
N ALA A 157 2.01 13.77 -14.63
CA ALA A 157 3.06 12.77 -14.79
C ALA A 157 3.66 12.80 -16.21
N ILE A 158 2.81 12.90 -17.25
CA ILE A 158 3.22 13.11 -18.64
C ILE A 158 4.08 14.37 -18.78
N GLY A 159 3.65 15.48 -18.18
CA GLY A 159 4.42 16.72 -18.18
C GLY A 159 5.79 16.60 -17.51
N TRP A 160 5.93 15.76 -16.52
CA TRP A 160 7.24 15.46 -15.91
C TRP A 160 8.11 14.61 -16.83
N ALA A 161 7.55 13.56 -17.46
CA ALA A 161 8.28 12.74 -18.41
C ALA A 161 8.76 13.54 -19.63
N ARG A 162 7.92 14.45 -20.14
CA ARG A 162 8.28 15.38 -21.22
C ARG A 162 9.43 16.30 -20.83
N ARG A 163 9.38 16.91 -19.62
CA ARG A 163 10.47 17.79 -19.12
C ARG A 163 11.77 17.05 -18.86
N ALA A 164 11.72 15.77 -18.52
CA ALA A 164 12.89 14.94 -18.36
C ALA A 164 13.58 14.60 -19.69
N GLY A 165 12.94 14.87 -20.84
CA GLY A 165 13.45 14.44 -22.14
C GLY A 165 13.49 12.91 -22.29
N ALA A 166 12.73 12.17 -21.49
CA ALA A 166 12.75 10.73 -21.50
C ALA A 166 12.16 10.18 -22.80
N SER A 167 12.77 9.17 -23.38
CA SER A 167 12.25 8.39 -24.52
C SER A 167 11.56 7.10 -24.07
N SER A 168 11.78 6.69 -22.82
CA SER A 168 11.14 5.57 -22.16
C SER A 168 11.04 5.83 -20.65
N LEU A 169 10.03 5.26 -19.98
CA LEU A 169 9.93 5.27 -18.52
C LEU A 169 11.09 4.51 -17.85
N LEU A 170 11.78 3.66 -18.58
CA LEU A 170 12.92 2.89 -18.09
C LEU A 170 14.25 3.64 -18.18
N ASP A 171 14.30 4.80 -18.82
CA ASP A 171 15.52 5.62 -18.93
C ASP A 171 15.97 6.16 -17.56
N LEU A 172 15.03 6.40 -16.67
CA LEU A 172 15.31 6.82 -15.29
C LEU A 172 14.95 5.74 -14.30
N SER A 173 15.77 5.63 -13.25
CA SER A 173 15.47 4.77 -12.10
C SER A 173 14.30 5.33 -11.26
N GLU A 174 13.69 4.49 -10.42
CA GLU A 174 12.62 4.92 -9.53
C GLU A 174 13.05 6.08 -8.59
N PRO A 175 14.25 6.08 -7.97
CA PRO A 175 14.75 7.22 -7.20
C PRO A 175 14.84 8.51 -8.02
N GLN A 176 15.31 8.43 -9.27
CA GLN A 176 15.42 9.60 -10.17
C GLN A 176 14.05 10.17 -10.53
N TRP A 177 13.05 9.32 -10.83
CA TRP A 177 11.66 9.77 -11.03
C TRP A 177 11.07 10.46 -9.80
N ARG A 178 11.35 9.94 -8.61
CA ARG A 178 10.94 10.57 -7.35
C ARG A 178 11.63 11.89 -7.09
N GLU A 179 12.90 12.01 -7.43
CA GLU A 179 13.64 13.28 -7.31
C GLU A 179 13.07 14.32 -8.27
N LEU A 180 12.79 13.95 -9.52
CA LEU A 180 12.13 14.80 -10.48
C LEU A 180 10.77 15.30 -9.98
N ALA A 181 9.95 14.41 -9.40
CA ALA A 181 8.68 14.78 -8.80
C ALA A 181 8.84 15.73 -7.60
N ARG A 182 9.91 15.57 -6.81
CA ARG A 182 10.25 16.45 -5.69
C ARG A 182 10.75 17.82 -6.15
N SER A 183 11.63 17.86 -7.14
CA SER A 183 12.18 19.12 -7.68
C SER A 183 11.12 19.99 -8.35
N ALA A 184 10.05 19.37 -8.89
CA ALA A 184 8.88 20.07 -9.43
C ALA A 184 8.04 20.82 -8.35
N ARG A 185 8.49 20.91 -7.11
CA ARG A 185 7.77 21.46 -5.95
C ARG A 185 7.58 22.98 -5.94
N ARG A 186 8.00 23.73 -6.93
CA ARG A 186 7.84 25.20 -6.99
C ARG A 186 6.39 25.69 -7.23
N VAL A 187 5.38 24.84 -7.00
CA VAL A 187 3.95 25.13 -7.19
C VAL A 187 3.22 25.13 -5.82
N PRO A 188 2.18 25.97 -5.60
CA PRO A 188 1.54 26.17 -4.30
C PRO A 188 1.01 24.92 -3.62
N ALA A 189 0.89 24.94 -2.28
CA ALA A 189 0.48 23.83 -1.41
C ALA A 189 -0.89 23.19 -1.73
N ALA A 190 -1.75 23.90 -2.47
CA ALA A 190 -3.09 23.42 -2.87
C ALA A 190 -3.07 22.13 -3.73
N ASP A 191 -1.94 21.80 -4.36
CA ASP A 191 -1.82 20.67 -5.28
C ASP A 191 -1.03 19.46 -4.72
N SER A 192 -0.81 19.42 -3.41
CA SER A 192 0.00 18.36 -2.79
C SER A 192 -0.54 16.94 -3.04
N GLY A 193 -1.86 16.75 -2.99
CA GLY A 193 -2.50 15.47 -3.27
C GLY A 193 -2.36 15.04 -4.74
N MET A 194 -2.47 15.97 -5.68
CA MET A 194 -2.32 15.72 -7.10
C MET A 194 -0.89 15.30 -7.44
N ARG A 195 0.12 15.94 -6.82
CA ARG A 195 1.52 15.58 -7.02
C ARG A 195 1.85 14.19 -6.49
N ALA A 196 1.39 13.87 -5.28
CA ALA A 196 1.57 12.54 -4.72
C ALA A 196 0.92 11.47 -5.61
N GLY A 197 -0.26 11.77 -6.16
CA GLY A 197 -0.95 10.92 -7.13
C GLY A 197 -0.15 10.75 -8.42
N SER A 198 0.41 11.84 -8.96
CA SER A 198 1.19 11.82 -10.21
C SER A 198 2.52 11.09 -10.04
N GLU A 199 3.21 11.27 -8.91
CA GLU A 199 4.40 10.47 -8.56
C GLU A 199 4.03 8.99 -8.47
N ALA A 200 2.93 8.66 -7.77
CA ALA A 200 2.48 7.29 -7.62
C ALA A 200 2.09 6.66 -8.97
N PHE A 201 1.45 7.43 -9.87
CA PHE A 201 1.13 6.98 -11.22
C PHE A 201 2.41 6.71 -12.03
N LEU A 202 3.39 7.62 -12.01
CA LEU A 202 4.63 7.47 -12.77
C LEU A 202 5.44 6.24 -12.33
N ILE A 203 5.53 6.01 -11.01
CA ILE A 203 6.19 4.81 -10.47
C ILE A 203 5.43 3.53 -10.87
N HIS A 204 4.10 3.56 -10.82
CA HIS A 204 3.27 2.45 -11.31
C HIS A 204 3.48 2.21 -12.80
N ALA A 205 3.47 3.26 -13.62
CA ALA A 205 3.67 3.19 -15.05
C ALA A 205 5.01 2.51 -15.38
N ARG A 206 6.09 2.96 -14.73
CA ARG A 206 7.39 2.33 -14.86
C ARG A 206 7.37 0.86 -14.45
N ASP A 207 6.71 0.53 -13.34
CA ASP A 207 6.59 -0.85 -12.85
C ASP A 207 5.81 -1.75 -13.80
N ALA A 208 4.73 -1.25 -14.40
CA ALA A 208 3.94 -1.96 -15.40
C ALA A 208 4.77 -2.27 -16.67
N VAL A 209 5.50 -1.27 -17.19
CA VAL A 209 6.38 -1.44 -18.36
C VAL A 209 7.54 -2.40 -18.06
N GLU A 210 8.15 -2.30 -16.90
CA GLU A 210 9.20 -3.22 -16.47
C GLU A 210 8.65 -4.66 -16.30
N SER A 211 7.39 -4.80 -15.86
CA SER A 211 6.71 -6.09 -15.77
C SER A 211 6.41 -6.69 -17.14
N LEU A 212 6.02 -5.86 -18.11
CA LEU A 212 5.81 -6.28 -19.50
C LEU A 212 7.12 -6.73 -20.16
N ARG A 213 8.22 -5.98 -19.92
CA ARG A 213 9.55 -6.34 -20.45
C ARG A 213 10.07 -7.64 -19.84
N ASP A 214 9.97 -7.77 -18.55
CA ASP A 214 10.72 -8.76 -17.78
C ASP A 214 9.88 -9.96 -17.34
N GLY A 215 8.56 -9.88 -17.45
CA GLY A 215 7.63 -10.87 -16.93
C GLY A 215 7.28 -10.71 -15.45
N VAL A 216 6.29 -11.48 -15.01
CA VAL A 216 5.80 -11.57 -13.64
C VAL A 216 5.88 -13.02 -13.14
N GLY A 217 5.75 -13.22 -11.84
CA GLY A 217 5.80 -14.54 -11.23
C GLY A 217 7.17 -14.90 -10.66
N TRP A 218 7.21 -16.09 -10.04
CA TRP A 218 8.44 -16.56 -9.38
C TRP A 218 9.56 -16.86 -10.36
N GLU A 219 9.26 -17.38 -11.54
CA GLU A 219 10.28 -17.69 -12.58
C GLU A 219 11.00 -16.43 -13.06
N ALA A 220 10.25 -15.34 -13.28
CA ALA A 220 10.83 -14.08 -13.68
C ALA A 220 11.46 -13.29 -12.52
N GLY A 221 10.96 -13.44 -11.29
CA GLY A 221 11.36 -12.68 -10.11
C GLY A 221 12.54 -13.27 -9.36
N TYR A 222 12.58 -14.60 -9.20
CA TYR A 222 13.55 -15.28 -8.34
C TYR A 222 15.03 -15.06 -8.72
N PRO A 223 15.43 -15.05 -10.02
CA PRO A 223 16.82 -14.81 -10.40
C PRO A 223 17.31 -13.40 -10.06
N ARG A 224 16.38 -12.44 -9.88
CA ARG A 224 16.72 -11.04 -9.63
C ARG A 224 17.14 -10.79 -8.19
N ASP A 225 17.98 -9.79 -7.99
CA ASP A 225 18.39 -9.35 -6.65
C ASP A 225 17.40 -8.39 -5.99
N VAL A 226 16.42 -7.86 -6.74
CA VAL A 226 15.33 -7.04 -6.21
C VAL A 226 14.00 -7.66 -6.60
N TRP A 227 13.28 -8.17 -5.60
CA TRP A 227 11.96 -8.76 -5.79
C TRP A 227 10.88 -7.75 -5.51
N ARG A 228 10.09 -7.41 -6.50
CA ARG A 228 8.88 -6.61 -6.30
C ARG A 228 7.74 -7.52 -5.86
N LEU A 229 7.26 -7.29 -4.65
CA LEU A 229 6.25 -8.15 -4.04
C LEU A 229 4.93 -8.14 -4.80
N SER A 230 4.58 -7.02 -5.46
CA SER A 230 3.38 -6.92 -6.29
C SER A 230 3.40 -7.82 -7.53
N ARG A 231 4.57 -8.28 -7.96
CA ARG A 231 4.75 -9.16 -9.13
C ARG A 231 4.79 -10.65 -8.77
N LEU A 232 4.83 -10.98 -7.49
CA LEU A 232 4.91 -12.35 -7.01
C LEU A 232 3.51 -12.86 -6.68
N PRO A 233 3.06 -13.96 -7.31
CA PRO A 233 1.72 -14.51 -7.09
C PRO A 233 1.60 -15.17 -5.71
N GLY A 234 0.36 -15.25 -5.21
CA GLY A 234 0.03 -15.93 -3.96
C GLY A 234 0.38 -15.17 -2.68
N LEU A 235 0.92 -13.94 -2.78
CA LEU A 235 1.24 -13.14 -1.60
C LEU A 235 0.04 -12.34 -1.14
N THR A 236 -0.29 -12.44 0.15
CA THR A 236 -1.24 -11.53 0.79
C THR A 236 -0.51 -10.24 1.18
N LEU A 237 -0.62 -9.23 0.33
CA LEU A 237 -0.07 -7.91 0.62
C LEU A 237 -1.13 -7.08 1.32
N ASN A 238 -0.87 -6.69 2.56
CA ASN A 238 -1.72 -5.72 3.24
C ASN A 238 -1.72 -4.40 2.47
N SER A 239 -2.89 -3.73 2.42
CA SER A 239 -3.07 -2.45 1.76
C SER A 239 -2.02 -1.42 2.20
N GLY A 240 -1.62 -0.54 1.30
CA GLY A 240 -0.67 0.53 1.56
C GLY A 240 0.69 0.36 0.87
N ARG A 241 1.75 0.90 1.47
CA ARG A 241 3.09 0.94 0.84
C ARG A 241 3.63 -0.42 0.43
N MET A 242 3.32 -1.49 1.17
CA MET A 242 3.82 -2.83 0.85
C MET A 242 3.15 -3.41 -0.39
N ALA A 243 1.88 -3.12 -0.63
CA ALA A 243 1.16 -3.60 -1.81
C ALA A 243 1.66 -2.95 -3.11
N THR A 244 2.01 -1.65 -3.04
CA THR A 244 2.37 -0.87 -4.24
C THR A 244 3.87 -0.64 -4.42
N ARG A 245 4.64 -0.65 -3.33
CA ARG A 245 6.07 -0.26 -3.32
C ARG A 245 6.96 -1.26 -2.57
N GLY A 246 6.39 -2.36 -2.09
CA GLY A 246 7.12 -3.36 -1.33
C GLY A 246 8.12 -4.09 -2.21
N CYS A 247 9.39 -4.09 -1.83
CA CYS A 247 10.41 -4.89 -2.47
C CYS A 247 11.34 -5.53 -1.42
N LEU A 248 11.92 -6.67 -1.79
CA LEU A 248 12.98 -7.33 -1.07
C LEU A 248 14.28 -7.09 -1.83
N ARG A 249 15.29 -6.60 -1.14
CA ARG A 249 16.54 -6.13 -1.74
C ARG A 249 17.69 -7.04 -1.35
N PHE A 250 17.99 -8.02 -2.17
CA PHE A 250 19.15 -8.89 -2.03
C PHE A 250 20.39 -8.30 -2.71
N ASP A 251 20.25 -7.23 -3.48
CA ASP A 251 21.36 -6.45 -4.05
C ASP A 251 22.27 -5.82 -3.00
N GLN A 252 21.79 -5.71 -1.75
CA GLN A 252 22.55 -5.24 -0.59
C GLN A 252 23.32 -6.38 0.14
N VAL A 253 23.21 -7.61 -0.33
CA VAL A 253 23.91 -8.77 0.21
C VAL A 253 25.08 -9.09 -0.73
N SER A 254 26.31 -8.92 -0.27
CA SER A 254 27.50 -9.04 -1.11
C SER A 254 27.99 -10.47 -1.26
N GLN A 255 27.85 -11.32 -0.23
CA GLN A 255 28.30 -12.71 -0.28
C GLN A 255 27.33 -13.55 -1.14
N PRO A 256 27.81 -14.23 -2.21
CA PRO A 256 26.96 -15.03 -3.08
C PRO A 256 26.16 -16.12 -2.34
N TRP A 257 26.85 -16.91 -1.50
CA TRP A 257 26.20 -17.97 -0.72
C TRP A 257 25.07 -17.45 0.19
N LEU A 258 25.30 -16.32 0.88
CA LEU A 258 24.32 -15.71 1.77
C LEU A 258 23.12 -15.17 1.00
N LYS A 259 23.36 -14.62 -0.19
CA LYS A 259 22.32 -14.15 -1.10
C LYS A 259 21.46 -15.31 -1.59
N ASP A 260 22.05 -16.38 -2.08
CA ASP A 260 21.34 -17.51 -2.67
C ASP A 260 20.53 -18.28 -1.64
N LEU A 261 21.14 -18.63 -0.50
CA LEU A 261 20.41 -19.26 0.61
C LEU A 261 19.36 -18.32 1.21
N GLY A 262 19.64 -17.01 1.28
CA GLY A 262 18.70 -15.99 1.72
C GLY A 262 17.47 -15.90 0.82
N LYS A 263 17.67 -15.91 -0.50
CA LYS A 263 16.57 -15.97 -1.49
C LYS A 263 15.73 -17.24 -1.32
N ARG A 264 16.38 -18.40 -1.18
CA ARG A 264 15.71 -19.69 -0.94
C ARG A 264 14.87 -19.66 0.32
N TRP A 265 15.43 -19.16 1.42
CA TRP A 265 14.77 -19.04 2.71
C TRP A 265 13.54 -18.12 2.66
N VAL A 266 13.69 -16.95 2.06
CA VAL A 266 12.61 -15.97 1.97
C VAL A 266 11.49 -16.45 1.05
N ARG A 267 11.82 -17.08 -0.10
CA ARG A 267 10.81 -17.69 -0.99
C ARG A 267 9.99 -18.73 -0.25
N LEU A 268 10.63 -19.68 0.44
CA LEU A 268 9.94 -20.70 1.23
C LEU A 268 8.96 -20.08 2.24
N ARG A 269 9.41 -19.07 2.97
CA ARG A 269 8.60 -18.42 4.00
C ARG A 269 7.42 -17.62 3.42
N LEU A 270 7.61 -16.96 2.30
CA LEU A 270 6.53 -16.26 1.62
C LEU A 270 5.49 -17.26 1.07
N CYS A 271 5.94 -18.35 0.44
CA CYS A 271 5.04 -19.40 -0.07
C CYS A 271 4.29 -20.11 1.06
N SER A 272 4.88 -20.25 2.26
CA SER A 272 4.18 -20.77 3.45
C SER A 272 3.31 -19.73 4.17
N GLY A 273 3.08 -18.57 3.56
CA GLY A 273 2.15 -17.55 4.04
C GLY A 273 2.71 -16.59 5.09
N LEU A 274 4.04 -16.46 5.20
CA LEU A 274 4.62 -15.41 6.04
C LEU A 274 4.26 -14.03 5.49
N SER A 275 4.05 -13.07 6.39
CA SER A 275 3.75 -11.70 5.95
C SER A 275 4.96 -11.07 5.24
N ALA A 276 4.69 -10.28 4.20
CA ALA A 276 5.72 -9.54 3.48
C ALA A 276 6.56 -8.64 4.40
N ALA A 277 5.96 -8.05 5.43
CA ALA A 277 6.66 -7.21 6.41
C ALA A 277 7.71 -8.01 7.20
N THR A 278 7.39 -9.27 7.56
CA THR A 278 8.33 -10.16 8.23
C THR A 278 9.45 -10.61 7.29
N ALA A 279 9.14 -10.85 6.01
CA ALA A 279 10.14 -11.15 5.00
C ALA A 279 11.15 -10.00 4.81
N VAL A 280 10.66 -8.75 4.75
CA VAL A 280 11.52 -7.55 4.71
C VAL A 280 12.44 -7.46 5.92
N ALA A 281 11.91 -7.74 7.11
CA ALA A 281 12.73 -7.76 8.34
C ALA A 281 13.81 -8.86 8.30
N GLY A 282 13.48 -10.02 7.72
CA GLY A 282 14.43 -11.09 7.50
C GLY A 282 15.55 -10.71 6.55
N VAL A 283 15.23 -10.17 5.37
CA VAL A 283 16.24 -9.68 4.40
C VAL A 283 17.14 -8.63 5.02
N ARG A 284 16.57 -7.69 5.81
CA ARG A 284 17.38 -6.69 6.53
C ARG A 284 18.36 -7.31 7.52
N ALA A 285 17.96 -8.41 8.21
CA ALA A 285 18.87 -9.13 9.08
C ALA A 285 20.08 -9.70 8.30
N LEU A 286 19.83 -10.29 7.12
CA LEU A 286 20.88 -10.78 6.22
C LEU A 286 21.76 -9.64 5.70
N THR A 287 21.17 -8.48 5.36
CA THR A 287 21.92 -7.29 4.93
C THR A 287 22.91 -6.83 6.00
N HIS A 288 22.47 -6.71 7.26
CA HIS A 288 23.38 -6.32 8.35
C HIS A 288 24.49 -7.36 8.61
N PHE A 289 24.16 -8.63 8.47
CA PHE A 289 25.17 -9.68 8.58
C PHE A 289 26.18 -9.62 7.41
N SER A 290 25.70 -9.39 6.20
CA SER A 290 26.52 -9.17 5.00
C SER A 290 27.46 -7.96 5.12
N GLU A 291 26.94 -6.82 5.65
CA GLU A 291 27.75 -5.62 5.92
C GLU A 291 28.89 -5.91 6.91
N PHE A 292 28.61 -6.69 7.94
CA PHE A 292 29.62 -7.11 8.90
C PHE A 292 30.67 -8.01 8.25
N LEU A 293 30.25 -9.06 7.54
CA LEU A 293 31.16 -9.99 6.86
C LEU A 293 32.06 -9.28 5.85
N ALA A 294 31.54 -8.31 5.12
CA ALA A 294 32.32 -7.54 4.14
C ALA A 294 33.54 -6.83 4.77
N VAL A 295 33.45 -6.48 6.07
CA VAL A 295 34.54 -5.79 6.80
C VAL A 295 35.37 -6.76 7.64
N ALA A 296 34.73 -7.65 8.39
CA ALA A 296 35.37 -8.48 9.40
C ALA A 296 35.89 -9.84 8.87
N ALA A 297 35.30 -10.32 7.77
CA ALA A 297 35.64 -11.61 7.16
C ALA A 297 35.23 -11.64 5.66
N PRO A 298 35.85 -10.81 4.79
CA PRO A 298 35.40 -10.61 3.41
C PRO A 298 35.39 -11.88 2.55
N GLY A 299 36.25 -12.87 2.87
CA GLY A 299 36.32 -14.14 2.17
C GLY A 299 35.58 -15.30 2.85
N ALA A 300 34.82 -15.05 3.92
CA ALA A 300 34.16 -16.13 4.63
C ALA A 300 33.05 -16.76 3.77
N ASP A 301 33.16 -18.06 3.60
CA ASP A 301 32.07 -18.94 3.12
C ASP A 301 31.16 -19.37 4.29
N LEU A 302 30.18 -20.21 4.00
CA LEU A 302 29.27 -20.71 5.02
C LEU A 302 29.98 -21.56 6.08
N GLY A 303 31.00 -22.32 5.67
CA GLY A 303 31.79 -23.17 6.57
C GLY A 303 32.65 -22.37 7.57
N GLY A 304 33.00 -21.14 7.23
CA GLY A 304 33.73 -20.23 8.11
C GLY A 304 32.87 -19.49 9.14
N ILE A 305 31.57 -19.73 9.19
CA ILE A 305 30.66 -19.07 10.15
C ILE A 305 30.66 -19.86 11.46
N ASP A 306 31.54 -19.51 12.36
CA ASP A 306 31.67 -20.12 13.69
C ASP A 306 31.11 -19.23 14.82
N ARG A 307 31.07 -19.73 16.05
CA ARG A 307 30.61 -18.98 17.20
C ARG A 307 31.46 -17.73 17.50
N PRO A 308 32.81 -17.76 17.47
CA PRO A 308 33.64 -16.58 17.66
C PRO A 308 33.33 -15.46 16.64
N LEU A 309 33.07 -15.80 15.38
CA LEU A 309 32.69 -14.82 14.35
C LEU A 309 31.34 -14.19 14.68
N LEU A 310 30.36 -15.01 15.14
CA LEU A 310 29.04 -14.50 15.54
C LEU A 310 29.12 -13.60 16.78
N GLU A 311 29.99 -13.87 17.73
CA GLU A 311 30.22 -12.99 18.89
C GLU A 311 30.77 -11.63 18.45
N ARG A 312 31.73 -11.61 17.51
CA ARG A 312 32.19 -10.35 16.90
C ARG A 312 31.05 -9.61 16.17
N TYR A 313 30.17 -10.35 15.48
CA TYR A 313 28.99 -9.75 14.85
C TYR A 313 28.05 -9.10 15.87
N LEU A 314 27.78 -9.77 17.00
CA LEU A 314 26.92 -9.24 18.07
C LEU A 314 27.52 -7.96 18.67
N ALA A 315 28.82 -7.93 18.90
CA ALA A 315 29.53 -6.75 19.38
C ALA A 315 29.47 -5.60 18.35
N TRP A 316 29.72 -5.90 17.08
CA TRP A 316 29.58 -4.92 15.99
C TRP A 316 28.15 -4.35 15.89
N LEU A 317 27.14 -5.22 16.02
CA LEU A 317 25.74 -4.84 15.95
C LEU A 317 25.33 -3.95 17.14
N ALA A 318 25.94 -4.10 18.30
CA ALA A 318 25.70 -3.25 19.48
C ALA A 318 26.10 -1.79 19.22
N GLY A 319 27.13 -1.54 18.42
CA GLY A 319 27.57 -0.21 18.01
C GLY A 319 26.74 0.45 16.88
N ARG A 320 25.80 -0.29 16.26
CA ARG A 320 25.00 0.23 15.14
C ARG A 320 23.79 1.04 15.61
N PRO A 321 23.36 2.04 14.82
CA PRO A 321 22.12 2.77 15.08
C PRO A 321 20.93 1.83 15.13
N GLY A 322 20.16 1.90 16.18
CA GLY A 322 18.96 1.08 16.39
C GLY A 322 18.80 0.67 17.85
N GLY A 323 17.58 0.74 18.34
CA GLY A 323 17.28 0.35 19.71
C GLY A 323 17.29 -1.19 19.91
N PRO A 324 17.27 -1.66 21.19
CA PRO A 324 17.33 -3.08 21.53
C PRO A 324 16.32 -3.95 20.78
N ALA A 325 15.10 -3.44 20.59
CA ALA A 325 14.05 -4.15 19.86
C ALA A 325 14.34 -4.34 18.36
N ALA A 326 15.09 -3.43 17.72
CA ALA A 326 15.50 -3.58 16.33
C ALA A 326 16.63 -4.62 16.22
N ARG A 327 17.64 -4.50 17.06
CA ARG A 327 18.75 -5.46 17.14
C ARG A 327 18.25 -6.87 17.42
N GLY A 328 17.38 -7.06 18.42
CA GLY A 328 16.78 -8.36 18.70
C GLY A 328 16.02 -8.97 17.52
N ARG A 329 15.38 -8.16 16.66
CA ARG A 329 14.74 -8.66 15.43
C ARG A 329 15.76 -9.14 14.40
N TRP A 330 16.89 -8.43 14.23
CA TRP A 330 17.94 -8.82 13.30
C TRP A 330 18.63 -10.10 13.76
N ILE A 331 18.98 -10.20 15.05
CA ILE A 331 19.55 -11.39 15.66
C ILE A 331 18.60 -12.59 15.51
N SER A 332 17.32 -12.42 15.84
CA SER A 332 16.31 -13.49 15.68
C SER A 332 16.11 -13.88 14.21
N GLY A 333 16.20 -12.93 13.28
CA GLY A 333 16.13 -13.20 11.85
C GLY A 333 17.27 -14.08 11.37
N LEU A 334 18.50 -13.76 11.79
CA LEU A 334 19.70 -14.56 11.46
C LEU A 334 19.64 -15.96 12.09
N SER A 335 19.20 -16.06 13.35
CA SER A 335 18.98 -17.35 14.03
C SER A 335 18.02 -18.24 13.24
N GLN A 336 16.88 -17.70 12.82
CA GLN A 336 15.90 -18.43 12.02
C GLN A 336 16.42 -18.84 10.63
N PHE A 337 17.31 -18.06 10.04
CA PHE A 337 17.97 -18.37 8.79
C PHE A 337 18.90 -19.58 8.96
N PHE A 338 19.81 -19.59 9.93
CA PHE A 338 20.69 -20.72 10.20
C PHE A 338 19.92 -21.99 10.60
N GLN A 339 18.85 -21.84 11.40
CA GLN A 339 17.97 -22.96 11.72
C GLN A 339 17.30 -23.55 10.48
N ALA A 340 16.93 -22.71 9.50
CA ALA A 340 16.34 -23.19 8.26
C ALA A 340 17.35 -23.97 7.40
N ILE A 341 18.60 -23.50 7.30
CA ILE A 341 19.67 -24.20 6.58
C ILE A 341 19.83 -25.61 7.16
N ARG A 342 19.96 -25.75 8.47
CA ARG A 342 20.10 -27.05 9.15
C ARG A 342 18.87 -27.91 9.01
N ARG A 343 17.69 -27.34 9.30
CA ARG A 343 16.42 -28.08 9.28
C ARG A 343 16.11 -28.72 7.93
N TYR A 344 16.45 -28.04 6.86
CA TYR A 344 16.12 -28.47 5.51
C TYR A 344 17.32 -29.06 4.76
N GLY A 345 18.48 -29.21 5.41
CA GLY A 345 19.68 -29.76 4.80
C GLY A 345 20.08 -29.00 3.52
N TRP A 346 20.05 -27.67 3.56
CA TRP A 346 20.36 -26.89 2.37
C TRP A 346 21.84 -26.81 2.07
N ASP A 347 22.65 -26.88 3.10
CA ASP A 347 24.11 -26.86 3.03
C ASP A 347 24.70 -27.44 4.33
N ASP A 348 25.50 -28.49 4.21
CA ASP A 348 26.08 -29.22 5.34
C ASP A 348 27.39 -28.63 5.84
N THR A 349 27.92 -27.61 5.13
CA THR A 349 29.20 -26.93 5.55
C THR A 349 28.98 -26.00 6.74
N LEU A 350 27.72 -25.64 7.06
CA LEU A 350 27.42 -24.77 8.20
C LEU A 350 27.82 -25.44 9.52
N PRO A 351 28.84 -24.92 10.27
CA PRO A 351 29.31 -25.54 11.51
C PRO A 351 28.22 -25.70 12.53
N ALA A 352 28.25 -26.78 13.31
CA ALA A 352 27.33 -27.00 14.40
C ALA A 352 27.35 -25.84 15.43
N THR A 353 28.53 -25.22 15.60
CA THR A 353 28.77 -24.08 16.49
C THR A 353 28.16 -22.74 15.97
N ALA A 354 27.80 -22.65 14.68
CA ALA A 354 27.17 -21.47 14.10
C ALA A 354 25.75 -21.28 14.66
N GLY A 355 25.64 -20.86 15.91
CA GLY A 355 24.38 -20.70 16.63
C GLY A 355 24.21 -19.30 17.21
N VAL A 356 22.99 -18.79 17.11
CA VAL A 356 22.54 -17.58 17.80
C VAL A 356 21.46 -18.01 18.79
N PHE A 357 21.67 -17.70 20.05
CA PHE A 357 20.85 -18.15 21.17
C PHE A 357 19.91 -17.04 21.68
N ALA A 358 18.94 -17.40 22.50
CA ALA A 358 17.99 -16.43 23.08
C ALA A 358 18.72 -15.39 23.95
N GLY A 359 19.79 -15.80 24.66
CA GLY A 359 20.62 -14.92 25.48
C GLY A 359 21.44 -13.88 24.69
N ASP A 360 21.64 -14.10 23.40
CA ASP A 360 22.33 -13.13 22.54
C ASP A 360 21.44 -11.94 22.16
N CYS A 361 20.13 -12.07 22.38
CA CYS A 361 19.21 -10.99 22.13
C CYS A 361 19.23 -9.97 23.26
N PRO A 362 19.36 -8.66 22.98
CA PRO A 362 19.30 -7.65 24.01
C PRO A 362 17.97 -7.70 24.77
N PRO A 363 18.00 -7.52 26.10
CA PRO A 363 16.78 -7.54 26.90
C PRO A 363 15.82 -6.45 26.42
N ARG A 364 14.56 -6.80 26.33
CA ARG A 364 13.52 -5.83 26.01
C ARG A 364 13.19 -5.03 27.26
N PRO A 365 13.29 -3.71 27.23
CA PRO A 365 12.82 -2.92 28.35
C PRO A 365 11.33 -3.22 28.58
N PRO A 366 10.90 -3.32 29.85
CA PRO A 366 9.49 -3.50 30.16
C PRO A 366 8.70 -2.35 29.53
N ARG A 367 7.72 -2.71 28.71
CA ARG A 367 6.80 -1.71 28.16
C ARG A 367 5.73 -1.47 29.22
N LEU A 368 5.73 -0.29 29.77
CA LEU A 368 4.55 0.20 30.50
C LEU A 368 3.36 0.16 29.54
N THR A 369 2.30 -0.50 29.94
CA THR A 369 1.02 -0.45 29.22
C THR A 369 0.56 0.99 29.21
N ARG A 370 0.34 1.53 28.02
CA ARG A 370 -0.25 2.88 27.85
C ARG A 370 -1.77 2.74 28.05
N HIS A 371 -2.19 2.55 29.29
CA HIS A 371 -3.62 2.64 29.60
C HIS A 371 -4.03 4.11 29.62
N LEU A 372 -5.22 4.40 29.20
CA LEU A 372 -5.86 5.68 29.41
C LEU A 372 -6.43 5.70 30.82
N ALA A 373 -6.25 6.80 31.54
CA ALA A 373 -6.87 6.95 32.85
C ALA A 373 -8.40 6.92 32.71
N GLU A 374 -9.09 6.39 33.72
CA GLU A 374 -10.54 6.16 33.70
C GLU A 374 -11.33 7.44 33.33
N TYR A 375 -10.94 8.57 33.90
CA TYR A 375 -11.58 9.86 33.57
C TYR A 375 -11.42 10.27 32.10
N VAL A 376 -10.31 9.85 31.44
CA VAL A 376 -10.11 10.10 29.99
C VAL A 376 -11.02 9.19 29.20
N MET A 377 -11.14 7.92 29.59
CA MET A 377 -12.03 6.95 28.93
C MET A 377 -13.48 7.39 29.05
N ALA A 378 -13.94 7.78 30.26
CA ALA A 378 -15.26 8.32 30.46
C ALA A 378 -15.54 9.54 29.56
N ARG A 379 -14.54 10.43 29.39
CA ARG A 379 -14.67 11.59 28.49
C ARG A 379 -14.73 11.21 27.03
N VAL A 380 -14.03 10.17 26.60
CA VAL A 380 -14.06 9.67 25.21
C VAL A 380 -15.43 9.04 24.92
N GLU A 381 -16.03 8.35 25.88
CA GLU A 381 -17.30 7.64 25.76
C GLU A 381 -18.52 8.58 25.90
N GLU A 382 -18.33 9.81 26.37
CA GLU A 382 -19.43 10.78 26.43
C GLU A 382 -20.14 10.94 25.08
N PRO A 383 -21.49 10.97 25.05
CA PRO A 383 -22.27 11.16 23.83
C PRO A 383 -21.85 12.39 23.03
N ALA A 384 -21.52 13.48 23.72
CA ALA A 384 -21.04 14.71 23.09
C ALA A 384 -19.69 14.55 22.38
N SER A 385 -18.78 13.74 22.93
CA SER A 385 -17.51 13.39 22.30
C SER A 385 -17.69 12.44 21.14
N LEU A 386 -18.52 11.43 21.30
CA LEU A 386 -18.85 10.46 20.26
C LEU A 386 -19.59 11.10 19.05
N SER A 387 -20.39 12.13 19.28
CA SER A 387 -21.09 12.86 18.20
C SER A 387 -20.14 13.63 17.26
N ARG A 388 -18.91 13.94 17.71
CA ARG A 388 -17.90 14.65 16.91
C ARG A 388 -17.19 13.75 15.87
N TRP A 389 -17.38 12.44 15.93
CA TRP A 389 -16.80 11.53 14.94
C TRP A 389 -17.40 11.78 13.55
N PRO A 390 -16.57 11.78 12.49
CA PRO A 390 -16.99 12.24 11.16
C PRO A 390 -18.04 11.37 10.46
N GLY A 391 -18.48 10.29 11.11
CA GLY A 391 -19.55 9.45 10.57
C GLY A 391 -19.88 8.27 11.47
N PRO A 392 -21.08 7.70 11.30
CA PRO A 392 -21.59 6.64 12.17
C PRO A 392 -20.73 5.37 12.12
N ALA A 393 -20.17 5.02 10.96
CA ALA A 393 -19.29 3.88 10.83
C ALA A 393 -17.97 4.05 11.62
N THR A 394 -17.37 5.26 11.60
CA THR A 394 -16.16 5.55 12.35
C THR A 394 -16.41 5.53 13.84
N ARG A 395 -17.54 6.10 14.28
CA ARG A 395 -18.01 6.05 15.66
C ARG A 395 -18.20 4.60 16.13
N LEU A 396 -18.87 3.76 15.34
CA LEU A 396 -19.10 2.35 15.67
C LEU A 396 -17.78 1.58 15.81
N VAL A 397 -16.84 1.76 14.89
CA VAL A 397 -15.50 1.13 14.98
C VAL A 397 -14.80 1.56 16.27
N SER A 398 -14.88 2.83 16.65
CA SER A 398 -14.26 3.33 17.88
C SER A 398 -14.90 2.68 19.12
N LEU A 399 -16.22 2.54 19.17
CA LEU A 399 -16.92 1.84 20.26
C LEU A 399 -16.52 0.36 20.34
N ILE A 400 -16.40 -0.34 19.22
CA ILE A 400 -15.92 -1.71 19.16
C ILE A 400 -14.49 -1.83 19.72
N LEU A 401 -13.60 -0.89 19.36
CA LEU A 401 -12.23 -0.88 19.87
C LEU A 401 -12.19 -0.68 21.40
N ILE A 402 -13.03 0.20 21.91
CA ILE A 402 -13.10 0.53 23.34
C ILE A 402 -13.70 -0.64 24.13
N ARG A 403 -14.88 -1.12 23.74
CA ARG A 403 -15.66 -2.10 24.52
C ARG A 403 -15.20 -3.54 24.33
N CYS A 404 -14.72 -3.89 23.12
CA CYS A 404 -14.33 -5.28 22.83
C CYS A 404 -12.81 -5.49 22.81
N GLY A 405 -11.99 -4.45 22.91
CA GLY A 405 -10.52 -4.57 22.88
C GLY A 405 -9.97 -5.16 21.57
N LEU A 406 -10.70 -5.11 20.46
CA LEU A 406 -10.27 -5.61 19.19
C LEU A 406 -9.08 -4.78 18.65
N ARG A 407 -8.24 -5.40 17.81
CA ARG A 407 -7.28 -4.60 17.05
C ARG A 407 -7.99 -3.81 15.97
N ALA A 408 -7.46 -2.63 15.65
CA ALA A 408 -8.06 -1.77 14.63
C ALA A 408 -8.23 -2.50 13.27
N CYS A 409 -7.28 -3.34 12.86
CA CYS A 409 -7.41 -4.15 11.64
C CYS A 409 -8.57 -5.15 11.74
N ASP A 410 -8.76 -5.80 12.89
CA ASP A 410 -9.82 -6.80 13.07
C ASP A 410 -11.19 -6.12 13.10
N ALA A 411 -11.33 -4.98 13.79
CA ALA A 411 -12.55 -4.18 13.80
C ALA A 411 -12.90 -3.59 12.43
N CYS A 412 -11.90 -3.15 11.65
CA CYS A 412 -12.12 -2.60 10.29
C CYS A 412 -12.41 -3.67 9.23
N THR A 413 -12.21 -4.95 9.52
CA THR A 413 -12.45 -6.07 8.59
C THR A 413 -13.62 -6.96 8.99
N LEU A 414 -14.45 -6.51 9.92
CA LEU A 414 -15.66 -7.24 10.34
C LEU A 414 -16.53 -7.56 9.12
N LYS A 415 -17.02 -8.79 9.07
CA LYS A 415 -17.95 -9.24 8.04
C LYS A 415 -19.34 -8.67 8.29
N PHE A 416 -20.20 -8.69 7.28
CA PHE A 416 -21.59 -8.23 7.41
C PHE A 416 -22.36 -9.06 8.43
N ASP A 417 -22.12 -10.36 8.50
CA ASP A 417 -22.73 -11.35 9.40
C ASP A 417 -21.97 -11.52 10.72
N CYS A 418 -21.29 -10.47 11.19
CA CYS A 418 -20.47 -10.51 12.41
C CYS A 418 -21.29 -10.55 13.71
N LEU A 419 -22.54 -10.09 13.70
CA LEU A 419 -23.43 -10.18 14.86
C LEU A 419 -24.04 -11.57 14.93
N ILE A 420 -23.80 -12.29 16.01
CA ILE A 420 -24.36 -13.59 16.31
C ILE A 420 -24.97 -13.58 17.72
N HIS A 421 -25.77 -14.56 18.06
CA HIS A 421 -26.31 -14.72 19.39
C HIS A 421 -25.83 -16.08 19.95
N ASP A 422 -25.60 -16.13 21.22
CA ASP A 422 -25.26 -17.37 21.91
C ASP A 422 -26.50 -18.26 22.16
N GLY A 423 -26.33 -19.39 22.83
CA GLY A 423 -27.43 -20.32 23.13
C GLY A 423 -28.50 -19.77 24.07
N GLN A 424 -28.24 -18.64 24.72
CA GLN A 424 -29.16 -17.94 25.64
C GLN A 424 -29.77 -16.68 24.98
N GLY A 425 -29.40 -16.39 23.72
CA GLY A 425 -29.87 -15.23 23.00
C GLY A 425 -29.06 -13.95 23.25
N ALA A 426 -27.94 -14.02 23.99
CA ALA A 426 -27.09 -12.85 24.21
C ALA A 426 -26.25 -12.51 22.98
N PRO A 427 -26.12 -11.20 22.62
CA PRO A 427 -25.40 -10.79 21.44
C PRO A 427 -23.90 -10.98 21.58
N CYS A 428 -23.27 -11.52 20.52
CA CYS A 428 -21.85 -11.72 20.41
C CYS A 428 -21.32 -11.16 19.08
N LEU A 429 -20.12 -10.59 19.10
CA LEU A 429 -19.40 -10.12 17.93
C LEU A 429 -18.42 -11.19 17.46
N ARG A 430 -18.71 -11.83 16.32
CA ARG A 430 -17.82 -12.78 15.66
C ARG A 430 -16.85 -12.04 14.76
N TYR A 431 -15.56 -12.33 14.85
CA TYR A 431 -14.52 -11.71 14.03
C TYR A 431 -13.37 -12.66 13.73
N LEU A 432 -12.64 -12.37 12.67
CA LEU A 432 -11.39 -13.06 12.36
C LEU A 432 -10.24 -12.35 13.08
N ASN A 433 -9.63 -13.03 14.06
CA ASN A 433 -8.38 -12.56 14.65
C ASN A 433 -7.24 -12.78 13.63
N THR A 434 -6.91 -11.74 12.86
CA THR A 434 -5.97 -11.82 11.74
C THR A 434 -4.56 -12.22 12.18
N LYS A 435 -4.13 -11.84 13.38
CA LYS A 435 -2.81 -12.18 13.92
C LYS A 435 -2.71 -13.68 14.29
N MET A 436 -3.78 -14.24 14.83
CA MET A 436 -3.84 -15.63 15.28
C MET A 436 -4.43 -16.55 14.20
N ARG A 437 -4.92 -16.00 13.09
CA ARG A 437 -5.57 -16.72 11.97
C ARG A 437 -6.70 -17.65 12.40
N ARG A 438 -7.49 -17.22 13.38
CA ARG A 438 -8.65 -17.98 13.88
C ARG A 438 -9.86 -17.07 14.07
N GLU A 439 -11.03 -17.63 13.91
CA GLU A 439 -12.26 -16.95 14.31
C GLU A 439 -12.36 -16.89 15.83
N ALA A 440 -12.95 -15.82 16.33
CA ALA A 440 -13.23 -15.60 17.72
C ALA A 440 -14.57 -14.86 17.85
N ALA A 441 -15.24 -15.04 18.98
CA ALA A 441 -16.42 -14.30 19.37
C ALA A 441 -16.19 -13.62 20.71
N VAL A 442 -16.75 -12.42 20.86
CA VAL A 442 -16.71 -11.64 22.09
C VAL A 442 -18.14 -11.22 22.44
N PRO A 443 -18.60 -11.45 23.67
CA PRO A 443 -19.92 -10.94 24.09
C PRO A 443 -19.93 -9.42 24.03
N ILE A 444 -21.06 -8.85 23.64
CA ILE A 444 -21.25 -7.41 23.52
C ILE A 444 -22.55 -6.99 24.19
N ASP A 445 -22.65 -5.72 24.52
CA ASP A 445 -23.89 -5.16 25.04
C ASP A 445 -24.93 -4.89 23.95
N GLU A 446 -26.19 -4.75 24.36
CA GLU A 446 -27.31 -4.51 23.44
C GLU A 446 -27.19 -3.19 22.68
N GLU A 447 -26.58 -2.15 23.28
CA GLU A 447 -26.37 -0.87 22.61
C GLU A 447 -25.42 -1.03 21.41
N LEU A 448 -24.34 -1.77 21.61
CA LEU A 448 -23.36 -2.04 20.54
C LEU A 448 -23.97 -2.96 19.47
N ALA A 449 -24.77 -3.95 19.86
CA ALA A 449 -25.51 -4.83 18.96
C ALA A 449 -26.49 -4.04 18.08
N ALA A 450 -27.25 -3.11 18.68
CA ALA A 450 -28.15 -2.20 17.96
C ALA A 450 -27.37 -1.30 16.98
N GLY A 451 -26.22 -0.77 17.40
CA GLY A 451 -25.33 0.03 16.54
C GLY A 451 -24.80 -0.73 15.33
N ILE A 452 -24.42 -2.01 15.53
CA ILE A 452 -23.98 -2.91 14.43
C ILE A 452 -25.16 -3.17 13.47
N SER A 453 -26.33 -3.52 13.98
CA SER A 453 -27.54 -3.79 13.20
C SER A 453 -27.96 -2.57 12.37
N GLU A 454 -27.89 -1.37 12.93
CA GLU A 454 -28.16 -0.13 12.20
C GLU A 454 -27.15 0.10 11.06
N GLN A 455 -25.87 -0.17 11.31
CA GLN A 455 -24.84 -0.06 10.29
C GLN A 455 -25.02 -1.11 9.17
N GLN A 456 -25.46 -2.32 9.51
CA GLN A 456 -25.82 -3.36 8.54
C GLN A 456 -27.00 -2.91 7.66
N ARG A 457 -28.06 -2.33 8.23
CA ARG A 457 -29.19 -1.76 7.48
C ARG A 457 -28.75 -0.67 6.51
N ARG A 458 -27.89 0.25 6.96
CA ARG A 458 -27.32 1.32 6.11
C ARG A 458 -26.46 0.77 4.98
N ALA A 459 -25.70 -0.29 5.23
CA ALA A 459 -24.88 -0.94 4.22
C ALA A 459 -25.73 -1.66 3.17
N ALA A 460 -26.79 -2.34 3.59
CA ALA A 460 -27.77 -3.00 2.69
C ALA A 460 -28.50 -1.98 1.80
N GLY A 461 -28.97 -0.86 2.35
CA GLY A 461 -29.61 0.22 1.58
C GLY A 461 -28.71 0.83 0.50
N ARG A 462 -27.41 0.98 0.77
CA ARG A 462 -26.42 1.45 -0.23
C ARG A 462 -26.15 0.43 -1.33
N ALA A 463 -26.26 -0.87 -1.05
CA ALA A 463 -26.11 -1.93 -2.04
C ALA A 463 -27.33 -1.98 -2.98
N GLY A 464 -28.55 -1.82 -2.45
CA GLY A 464 -29.77 -1.75 -3.22
C GLY A 464 -29.81 -0.58 -4.22
N THR A 465 -29.34 0.61 -3.84
CA THR A 465 -29.25 1.77 -4.73
C THR A 465 -28.22 1.64 -5.84
N ARG A 466 -27.20 0.78 -5.69
CA ARG A 466 -26.22 0.46 -6.75
C ARG A 466 -26.69 -0.62 -7.71
N ALA A 467 -27.58 -1.50 -7.28
CA ALA A 467 -28.13 -2.57 -8.12
C ALA A 467 -29.14 -2.08 -9.16
N CYS A 468 -29.67 -0.87 -9.03
CA CYS A 468 -30.62 -0.26 -9.99
C CYS A 468 -29.96 0.38 -11.22
N SER A 469 -28.64 0.30 -11.38
CA SER A 469 -27.96 0.73 -12.62
C SER A 469 -27.73 -0.48 -13.52
N PRO A 470 -28.46 -0.64 -14.63
CA PRO A 470 -28.25 -1.75 -15.56
C PRO A 470 -26.88 -1.61 -16.22
N GLY A 471 -25.96 -2.53 -15.90
CA GLY A 471 -24.61 -2.59 -16.50
C GLY A 471 -23.44 -2.70 -15.55
N ALA A 472 -23.60 -2.58 -14.23
CA ALA A 472 -22.49 -2.70 -13.30
C ALA A 472 -22.14 -4.18 -13.03
N ARG A 473 -21.04 -4.67 -13.62
CA ARG A 473 -20.41 -5.92 -13.18
C ARG A 473 -19.94 -5.79 -11.73
N PRO A 474 -20.09 -6.84 -10.89
CA PRO A 474 -19.68 -6.78 -9.49
C PRO A 474 -18.16 -6.55 -9.41
N ALA A 475 -17.77 -5.45 -8.77
CA ALA A 475 -16.38 -5.13 -8.49
C ALA A 475 -15.77 -6.25 -7.62
N ARG A 476 -14.66 -6.85 -8.06
CA ARG A 476 -13.84 -7.71 -7.22
C ARG A 476 -13.42 -6.92 -5.98
N ALA A 477 -13.64 -7.51 -4.81
CA ALA A 477 -13.28 -6.92 -3.54
C ALA A 477 -11.77 -6.63 -3.49
N GLY A 478 -11.40 -5.37 -3.74
CA GLY A 478 -10.05 -4.86 -3.45
C GLY A 478 -9.84 -4.84 -1.94
N ASN A 479 -8.78 -5.48 -1.48
CA ASN A 479 -8.34 -5.47 -0.10
C ASN A 479 -8.19 -4.03 0.42
N GLY A 480 -8.97 -3.65 1.43
CA GLY A 480 -8.73 -2.43 2.18
C GLY A 480 -9.92 -1.56 2.58
N ARG A 481 -11.16 -2.01 2.37
CA ARG A 481 -12.34 -1.27 2.88
C ARG A 481 -13.08 -2.12 3.91
N CYS A 482 -13.36 -1.52 5.05
CA CYS A 482 -14.21 -2.11 6.09
C CYS A 482 -15.55 -2.54 5.47
N PRO A 483 -15.96 -3.83 5.56
CA PRO A 483 -17.22 -4.32 5.00
C PRO A 483 -18.45 -3.63 5.62
N LEU A 484 -18.34 -3.14 6.83
CA LEU A 484 -19.36 -2.32 7.49
C LEU A 484 -19.45 -0.91 6.92
N THR A 485 -18.42 -0.44 6.19
CA THR A 485 -18.40 0.92 5.61
C THR A 485 -18.65 0.97 4.11
N ALA A 486 -18.48 -0.15 3.38
CA ALA A 486 -18.74 -0.18 1.93
C ALA A 486 -18.98 -1.61 1.41
N ALA A 487 -20.17 -1.87 0.93
CA ALA A 487 -20.49 -2.86 -0.10
C ALA A 487 -20.09 -4.34 0.14
N GLY A 488 -20.20 -4.85 1.36
CA GLY A 488 -20.08 -6.30 1.65
C GLY A 488 -21.35 -7.13 1.33
N ALA A 489 -22.46 -6.48 1.01
CA ALA A 489 -23.78 -7.11 0.92
C ALA A 489 -24.05 -7.95 -0.36
N CYS A 490 -23.11 -8.01 -1.32
CA CYS A 490 -23.43 -8.61 -2.63
C CYS A 490 -22.99 -10.08 -2.79
N ARG A 491 -22.58 -10.79 -1.72
CA ARG A 491 -22.11 -12.19 -1.86
C ARG A 491 -22.94 -13.27 -1.17
N SER A 492 -24.01 -12.95 -0.47
CA SER A 492 -24.84 -13.96 0.21
C SER A 492 -26.12 -14.38 -0.51
N ALA A 493 -26.45 -13.78 -1.66
CA ALA A 493 -27.64 -14.13 -2.43
C ALA A 493 -27.28 -14.94 -3.67
N GLY A 494 -26.83 -16.18 -3.54
CA GLY A 494 -26.58 -17.01 -4.70
C GLY A 494 -25.81 -18.30 -4.48
N GLN A 495 -26.11 -19.07 -3.44
CA GLN A 495 -25.82 -20.50 -3.44
C GLN A 495 -27.16 -21.25 -3.42
N PRO A 496 -27.45 -22.08 -4.44
CA PRO A 496 -28.57 -23.01 -4.36
C PRO A 496 -28.28 -24.07 -3.29
N PRO A 497 -29.31 -24.62 -2.62
CA PRO A 497 -29.13 -25.64 -1.60
C PRO A 497 -28.51 -26.88 -2.21
N ALA A 498 -27.47 -27.41 -1.56
CA ALA A 498 -26.89 -28.68 -1.88
C ALA A 498 -27.93 -29.79 -1.70
N THR A 499 -28.30 -30.45 -2.76
CA THR A 499 -29.10 -31.68 -2.74
C THR A 499 -28.31 -32.79 -2.05
N SER A 500 -28.86 -33.28 -0.96
CA SER A 500 -28.42 -34.49 -0.26
C SER A 500 -28.56 -35.69 -1.15
N GLY A 501 -27.43 -36.24 -1.61
CA GLY A 501 -27.33 -37.56 -2.19
C GLY A 501 -26.80 -38.53 -1.15
N MET A 502 -27.69 -39.31 -0.53
CA MET A 502 -27.31 -40.51 0.21
C MET A 502 -26.70 -41.53 -0.76
N SER A 503 -25.52 -42.04 -0.47
CA SER A 503 -25.16 -43.39 -0.85
C SER A 503 -24.29 -44.03 0.24
N THR A 504 -24.87 -45.07 0.80
CA THR A 504 -24.34 -46.12 1.67
C THR A 504 -23.20 -46.87 1.02
N GLY A 505 -22.15 -47.18 1.77
CA GLY A 505 -21.09 -48.07 1.35
C GLY A 505 -20.09 -48.38 2.46
N SER A 506 -20.36 -49.41 3.24
CA SER A 506 -19.48 -50.01 4.25
C SER A 506 -18.24 -50.71 3.64
N ARG A 507 -17.11 -50.69 4.38
CA ARG A 507 -16.22 -51.80 4.83
C ARG A 507 -14.84 -51.29 5.18
N SER A 508 -14.51 -51.44 6.45
CA SER A 508 -13.46 -52.35 7.03
C SER A 508 -12.12 -52.42 6.27
N ILE A 509 -11.06 -51.93 6.78
CA ILE A 509 -10.04 -52.47 7.72
C ILE A 509 -9.23 -51.32 8.29
#